data_4f02f70e3b1a29ecd39c7829211cc946
#
_entry.id   4f02f70e3b1a29ecd39c7829211cc946
#
_cell.length_a   1.000
_cell.length_b   1.000
_cell.length_c   1.000
_cell.angle_alpha   90.00
_cell.angle_beta   90.00
_cell.angle_gamma   90.00
#
_symmetry.space_group_name_H-M   'P 1'
#
loop_
_entity.id
_entity.type
_entity.pdbx_description
1 polymer ?
#
loop_
_entity_poly.entity_id
_entity_poly.type
_entity_poly.pdbx_seq_one_letter_code
_entity_poly.pdbx_strand_id
1 'polypeptide(L)'
;MNFHHFTQKSYRLTAAPVLHPGIRDLLVDLVKNDISLCIATGKSSGGLYRDLRSCNLSSFFKKLKTSDTSLPKPHPNMIIEICDELFIDLSKTVLVGDTEFDILMARNAGTKSIAVTYGAHLQSKLLAAKPDLIVSSTEELQIYLKSMI
;
A
#
# COMPACT_ATOMS: atom_id res chain seq x y z
N MET A 1 6.41 -0.73 10.57
CA MET A 1 6.57 -1.22 9.19
C MET A 1 5.40 -0.76 8.37
N ASN A 2 5.67 -0.31 7.18
CA ASN A 2 4.65 0.32 6.33
C ASN A 2 4.35 -0.57 5.14
N PHE A 3 3.06 -0.85 4.90
CA PHE A 3 2.59 -1.44 3.67
C PHE A 3 2.15 -0.33 2.72
N HIS A 4 2.68 -0.33 1.51
CA HIS A 4 2.23 0.56 0.47
C HIS A 4 1.41 -0.22 -0.54
N HIS A 5 0.15 0.16 -0.67
CA HIS A 5 -0.69 -0.35 -1.73
C HIS A 5 -0.68 0.65 -2.88
N PHE A 6 -0.06 0.26 -4.00
CA PHE A 6 -0.18 0.98 -5.25
C PHE A 6 -1.43 0.50 -5.99
N THR A 7 -2.54 1.21 -5.83
CA THR A 7 -3.63 1.06 -6.78
C THR A 7 -3.48 2.09 -7.87
N GLN A 8 -3.21 1.60 -9.03
CA GLN A 8 -3.42 2.37 -10.24
C GLN A 8 -4.63 1.82 -10.98
N LYS A 9 -5.61 2.68 -11.22
CA LYS A 9 -6.62 2.44 -12.25
C LYS A 9 -5.91 2.39 -13.60
N SER A 10 -5.47 1.22 -14.01
CA SER A 10 -5.08 0.98 -15.39
C SER A 10 -6.17 0.16 -16.05
N TYR A 11 -7.16 0.83 -16.61
CA TYR A 11 -8.12 0.22 -17.55
C TYR A 11 -7.59 0.16 -18.97
N ARG A 12 -6.32 0.46 -19.20
CA ARG A 12 -5.70 0.37 -20.51
C ARG A 12 -4.52 -0.60 -20.49
N LEU A 13 -4.61 -1.63 -21.30
CA LEU A 13 -3.62 -2.71 -21.48
C LEU A 13 -2.23 -2.24 -21.98
N THR A 14 -2.01 -0.96 -22.25
CA THR A 14 -0.83 -0.44 -22.97
C THR A 14 -0.12 0.75 -22.33
N ALA A 15 -0.65 1.35 -21.26
CA ALA A 15 -0.01 2.50 -20.63
C ALA A 15 0.82 2.08 -19.41
N ALA A 16 2.08 2.51 -19.34
CA ALA A 16 2.90 2.39 -18.15
C ALA A 16 2.24 3.17 -16.99
N PRO A 17 2.28 2.66 -15.76
CA PRO A 17 1.76 3.35 -14.60
C PRO A 17 2.53 4.66 -14.36
N VAL A 18 1.81 5.72 -13.99
CA VAL A 18 2.39 7.01 -13.63
C VAL A 18 2.34 7.15 -12.11
N LEU A 19 3.48 7.42 -11.50
CA LEU A 19 3.56 7.65 -10.07
C LEU A 19 2.97 9.01 -9.70
N HIS A 20 2.25 9.09 -8.60
CA HIS A 20 1.88 10.37 -8.03
C HIS A 20 3.14 11.17 -7.68
N PRO A 21 3.12 12.52 -7.86
CA PRO A 21 4.25 13.37 -7.51
C PRO A 21 4.70 13.15 -6.07
N GLY A 22 6.02 13.10 -5.83
CA GLY A 22 6.62 12.92 -4.50
C GLY A 22 6.67 11.49 -3.96
N ILE A 23 5.98 10.52 -4.59
CA ILE A 23 5.97 9.13 -4.10
C ILE A 23 7.35 8.50 -4.13
N ARG A 24 8.12 8.70 -5.21
CA ARG A 24 9.48 8.13 -5.28
C ARG A 24 10.36 8.64 -4.15
N ASP A 25 10.34 9.93 -3.89
CA ASP A 25 11.13 10.54 -2.82
C ASP A 25 10.70 10.02 -1.44
N LEU A 26 9.40 9.85 -1.24
CA LEU A 26 8.87 9.23 -0.03
C LEU A 26 9.38 7.80 0.16
N LEU A 27 9.34 6.97 -0.89
CA LEU A 27 9.83 5.59 -0.81
C LEU A 27 11.34 5.55 -0.49
N VAL A 28 12.14 6.43 -1.11
CA VAL A 28 13.57 6.56 -0.83
C VAL A 28 13.80 6.92 0.65
N ASP A 29 13.06 7.91 1.16
CA ASP A 29 13.18 8.33 2.55
C ASP A 29 12.83 7.21 3.52
N LEU A 30 11.76 6.46 3.27
CA LEU A 30 11.34 5.36 4.12
C LEU A 30 12.40 4.24 4.16
N VAL A 31 12.96 3.86 2.99
CA VAL A 31 14.02 2.85 2.93
C VAL A 31 15.28 3.32 3.65
N LYS A 32 15.67 4.59 3.53
CA LYS A 32 16.83 5.15 4.24
C LYS A 32 16.65 5.13 5.77
N ASN A 33 15.43 5.11 6.25
CA ASN A 33 15.10 4.99 7.68
C ASN A 33 14.78 3.55 8.09
N ASP A 34 15.27 2.56 7.37
CA ASP A 34 15.09 1.13 7.63
C ASP A 34 13.64 0.65 7.69
N ILE A 35 12.72 1.38 7.05
CA ILE A 35 11.33 0.96 6.95
C ILE A 35 11.19 -0.08 5.84
N SER A 36 10.67 -1.24 6.20
CA SER A 36 10.38 -2.29 5.23
C SER A 36 9.12 -1.99 4.44
N LEU A 37 9.27 -1.86 3.13
CA LEU A 37 8.16 -1.61 2.22
C LEU A 37 7.67 -2.92 1.61
N CYS A 38 6.35 -3.08 1.53
CA CYS A 38 5.69 -4.25 0.96
C CYS A 38 4.47 -3.83 0.16
N ILE A 39 4.00 -4.70 -0.72
CA ILE A 39 2.78 -4.48 -1.51
C ILE A 39 1.79 -5.61 -1.24
N ALA A 40 0.53 -5.21 -0.99
CA ALA A 40 -0.64 -6.08 -1.01
C ALA A 40 -1.61 -5.53 -2.06
N THR A 41 -1.87 -6.27 -3.13
CA THR A 41 -2.63 -5.77 -4.28
C THR A 41 -3.60 -6.79 -4.86
N GLY A 42 -4.71 -6.30 -5.41
CA GLY A 42 -5.62 -7.11 -6.22
C GLY A 42 -5.11 -7.44 -7.63
N LYS A 43 -3.97 -6.90 -8.04
CA LYS A 43 -3.34 -7.25 -9.33
C LYS A 43 -2.78 -8.67 -9.29
N SER A 44 -2.63 -9.27 -10.47
CA SER A 44 -1.85 -10.50 -10.63
C SER A 44 -0.35 -10.23 -10.48
N SER A 45 0.43 -11.25 -10.15
CA SER A 45 1.88 -11.16 -10.04
C SER A 45 2.52 -10.61 -11.32
N GLY A 46 2.12 -11.11 -12.48
CA GLY A 46 2.66 -10.64 -13.77
C GLY A 46 2.38 -9.15 -14.03
N GLY A 47 1.17 -8.68 -13.71
CA GLY A 47 0.80 -7.27 -13.82
C GLY A 47 1.61 -6.39 -12.89
N LEU A 48 1.75 -6.80 -11.63
CA LEU A 48 2.53 -6.05 -10.64
C LEU A 48 4.02 -5.96 -11.02
N TYR A 49 4.64 -7.09 -11.37
CA TYR A 49 6.07 -7.10 -11.77
C TYR A 49 6.35 -6.20 -12.97
N ARG A 50 5.47 -6.22 -13.98
CA ARG A 50 5.58 -5.33 -15.13
C ARG A 50 5.53 -3.86 -14.72
N ASP A 51 4.58 -3.48 -13.86
CA ASP A 51 4.40 -2.11 -13.40
C ASP A 51 5.60 -1.64 -12.56
N LEU A 52 6.06 -2.44 -11.60
CA LEU A 52 7.22 -2.12 -10.79
C LEU A 52 8.49 -1.94 -11.62
N ARG A 53 8.68 -2.79 -12.62
CA ARG A 53 9.83 -2.70 -13.53
C ARG A 53 9.78 -1.41 -14.36
N SER A 54 8.61 -1.08 -14.92
CA SER A 54 8.44 0.13 -15.73
C SER A 54 8.67 1.42 -14.95
N CYS A 55 8.40 1.40 -13.64
CA CYS A 55 8.64 2.52 -12.73
C CYS A 55 10.01 2.48 -12.04
N ASN A 56 10.85 1.47 -12.29
CA ASN A 56 12.11 1.24 -11.56
C ASN A 56 11.90 1.19 -10.03
N LEU A 57 10.87 0.47 -9.58
CA LEU A 57 10.52 0.36 -8.16
C LEU A 57 10.74 -1.05 -7.58
N SER A 58 11.16 -2.02 -8.37
CA SER A 58 11.23 -3.42 -7.95
C SER A 58 12.10 -3.63 -6.71
N SER A 59 13.19 -2.87 -6.57
CA SER A 59 14.13 -3.00 -5.45
C SER A 59 13.65 -2.37 -4.13
N PHE A 60 12.58 -1.57 -4.16
CA PHE A 60 12.08 -0.90 -2.95
C PHE A 60 11.30 -1.84 -2.03
N PHE A 61 10.68 -2.89 -2.57
CA PHE A 61 9.72 -3.71 -1.85
C PHE A 61 10.29 -5.07 -1.47
N LYS A 62 10.25 -5.38 -0.18
CA LYS A 62 10.78 -6.64 0.37
C LYS A 62 9.84 -7.82 0.13
N LYS A 63 8.53 -7.59 0.14
CA LYS A 63 7.50 -8.63 -0.07
C LYS A 63 6.36 -8.10 -0.92
N LEU A 64 5.83 -8.98 -1.75
CA LEU A 64 4.71 -8.71 -2.64
C LEU A 64 3.66 -9.79 -2.45
N LYS A 65 2.40 -9.40 -2.21
CA LYS A 65 1.24 -10.30 -2.22
C LYS A 65 0.23 -9.81 -3.24
N THR A 66 -0.22 -10.73 -4.05
CA THR A 66 -1.08 -10.47 -5.22
C THR A 66 -2.30 -11.37 -5.20
N SER A 67 -3.27 -11.10 -6.07
CA SER A 67 -4.53 -11.86 -6.12
C SER A 67 -4.35 -13.34 -6.48
N ASP A 68 -3.25 -13.70 -7.12
CA ASP A 68 -2.91 -15.08 -7.50
C ASP A 68 -2.00 -15.78 -6.47
N THR A 69 -1.55 -15.10 -5.43
CA THR A 69 -0.67 -15.66 -4.40
C THR A 69 -1.25 -15.65 -2.99
N SER A 70 -2.36 -14.96 -2.76
CA SER A 70 -2.99 -14.86 -1.45
C SER A 70 -4.49 -14.61 -1.57
N LEU A 71 -5.23 -14.78 -0.48
CA LEU A 71 -6.66 -14.50 -0.43
C LEU A 71 -6.95 -13.01 -0.69
N PRO A 72 -8.01 -12.68 -1.46
CA PRO A 72 -8.28 -11.32 -1.89
C PRO A 72 -8.76 -10.43 -0.74
N LYS A 73 -8.54 -9.12 -0.90
CA LYS A 73 -9.11 -8.08 -0.03
C LYS A 73 -10.65 -8.20 0.01
N PRO A 74 -11.28 -7.97 1.13
CA PRO A 74 -10.77 -7.45 2.41
C PRO A 74 -10.26 -8.53 3.38
N HIS A 75 -9.99 -9.76 2.91
CA HIS A 75 -9.41 -10.80 3.76
C HIS A 75 -8.03 -10.35 4.26
N PRO A 76 -7.66 -10.54 5.53
CA PRO A 76 -6.43 -10.01 6.11
C PRO A 76 -5.16 -10.75 5.69
N ASN A 77 -5.28 -11.85 4.95
CA ASN A 77 -4.22 -12.82 4.72
C ASN A 77 -2.95 -12.22 4.10
N MET A 78 -3.09 -11.31 3.12
CA MET A 78 -1.93 -10.66 2.50
C MET A 78 -1.05 -9.96 3.53
N ILE A 79 -1.65 -9.24 4.48
CA ILE A 79 -0.92 -8.53 5.53
C ILE A 79 -0.29 -9.52 6.51
N ILE A 80 -1.07 -10.52 6.96
CA ILE A 80 -0.61 -11.52 7.92
C ILE A 80 0.59 -12.30 7.35
N GLU A 81 0.47 -12.81 6.13
CA GLU A 81 1.57 -13.53 5.45
C GLU A 81 2.84 -12.68 5.32
N ILE A 82 2.71 -11.39 4.96
CA ILE A 82 3.86 -10.49 4.87
C ILE A 82 4.53 -10.30 6.23
N CYS A 83 3.73 -10.09 7.27
CA CYS A 83 4.24 -9.90 8.63
C CYS A 83 4.95 -11.16 9.14
N ASP A 84 4.35 -12.33 8.92
CA ASP A 84 4.93 -13.63 9.31
C ASP A 84 6.26 -13.89 8.58
N GLU A 85 6.30 -13.67 7.26
CA GLU A 85 7.49 -13.89 6.44
C GLU A 85 8.66 -12.94 6.79
N LEU A 86 8.36 -11.77 7.32
CA LEU A 86 9.36 -10.78 7.71
C LEU A 86 9.62 -10.73 9.24
N PHE A 87 8.93 -11.58 10.00
CA PHE A 87 9.00 -11.61 11.46
C PHE A 87 8.68 -10.24 12.09
N ILE A 88 7.61 -9.62 11.62
CA ILE A 88 7.21 -8.28 12.05
C ILE A 88 5.84 -8.31 12.69
N ASP A 89 5.74 -7.59 13.79
CA ASP A 89 4.52 -7.44 14.55
C ASP A 89 3.46 -6.63 13.77
N LEU A 90 2.24 -7.11 13.75
CA LEU A 90 1.10 -6.40 13.16
C LEU A 90 0.88 -5.01 13.79
N SER A 91 1.17 -4.85 15.08
CA SER A 91 1.06 -3.56 15.78
C SER A 91 2.06 -2.50 15.29
N LYS A 92 3.15 -2.93 14.63
CA LYS A 92 4.16 -2.07 14.03
C LYS A 92 3.96 -1.88 12.51
N THR A 93 2.79 -2.26 12.02
CA THR A 93 2.46 -2.25 10.60
C THR A 93 1.38 -1.25 10.30
N VAL A 94 1.54 -0.50 9.21
CA VAL A 94 0.51 0.38 8.69
C VAL A 94 0.25 0.09 7.22
N LEU A 95 -1.01 -0.04 6.86
CA LEU A 95 -1.45 -0.15 5.47
C LEU A 95 -1.82 1.24 4.94
N VAL A 96 -1.26 1.62 3.81
CA VAL A 96 -1.68 2.81 3.05
C VAL A 96 -2.47 2.35 1.84
N GLY A 97 -3.71 2.80 1.71
CA GLY A 97 -4.60 2.36 0.63
C GLY A 97 -5.57 3.43 0.16
N ASP A 98 -6.12 3.23 -1.03
CA ASP A 98 -7.03 4.15 -1.70
C ASP A 98 -8.43 3.55 -1.91
N THR A 99 -8.67 2.36 -1.39
CA THR A 99 -9.98 1.70 -1.45
C THR A 99 -10.50 1.33 -0.06
N GLU A 100 -11.83 1.22 0.06
CA GLU A 100 -12.46 0.69 1.28
C GLU A 100 -11.98 -0.72 1.62
N PHE A 101 -11.65 -1.53 0.60
CA PHE A 101 -11.16 -2.90 0.79
C PHE A 101 -9.78 -2.93 1.44
N ASP A 102 -8.92 -1.95 1.17
CA ASP A 102 -7.64 -1.79 1.86
C ASP A 102 -7.85 -1.53 3.34
N ILE A 103 -8.72 -0.59 3.66
CA ILE A 103 -8.99 -0.19 5.03
C ILE A 103 -9.62 -1.33 5.82
N LEU A 104 -10.57 -2.06 5.21
CA LEU A 104 -11.17 -3.24 5.82
C LEU A 104 -10.16 -4.36 6.01
N MET A 105 -9.25 -4.58 5.05
CA MET A 105 -8.17 -5.57 5.17
C MET A 105 -7.25 -5.24 6.35
N ALA A 106 -6.83 -3.99 6.51
CA ALA A 106 -6.02 -3.54 7.63
C ALA A 106 -6.72 -3.77 8.97
N ARG A 107 -8.01 -3.39 9.06
CA ARG A 107 -8.81 -3.61 10.26
C ARG A 107 -8.92 -5.09 10.60
N ASN A 108 -9.22 -5.93 9.61
CA ASN A 108 -9.35 -7.38 9.79
C ASN A 108 -8.03 -8.02 10.23
N ALA A 109 -6.89 -7.46 9.81
CA ALA A 109 -5.56 -7.90 10.24
C ALA A 109 -5.15 -7.34 11.61
N GLY A 110 -5.81 -6.31 12.13
CA GLY A 110 -5.41 -5.64 13.36
C GLY A 110 -4.24 -4.68 13.20
N THR A 111 -3.99 -4.17 11.98
CA THR A 111 -2.98 -3.15 11.69
C THR A 111 -3.59 -1.76 11.60
N LYS A 112 -2.77 -0.72 11.69
CA LYS A 112 -3.19 0.64 11.39
C LYS A 112 -3.44 0.83 9.90
N SER A 113 -4.27 1.81 9.55
CA SER A 113 -4.61 2.15 8.18
C SER A 113 -4.58 3.65 7.92
N ILE A 114 -4.05 4.03 6.76
CA ILE A 114 -4.10 5.39 6.23
C ILE A 114 -4.82 5.33 4.88
N ALA A 115 -5.92 6.05 4.75
CA ALA A 115 -6.61 6.20 3.49
C ALA A 115 -6.08 7.41 2.74
N VAL A 116 -5.82 7.28 1.44
CA VAL A 116 -5.45 8.37 0.55
C VAL A 116 -6.62 8.69 -0.38
N THR A 117 -6.99 9.97 -0.48
CA THR A 117 -8.19 10.40 -1.23
C THR A 117 -7.94 10.65 -2.71
N TYR A 118 -6.69 10.68 -3.13
CA TYR A 118 -6.28 10.91 -4.53
C TYR A 118 -6.21 9.63 -5.38
N GLY A 119 -6.78 8.54 -4.89
CA GLY A 119 -6.81 7.23 -5.57
C GLY A 119 -8.17 6.83 -6.12
N ALA A 120 -8.49 5.54 -6.06
CA ALA A 120 -9.62 4.94 -6.79
C ALA A 120 -10.99 5.21 -6.18
N HIS A 121 -11.13 5.24 -4.84
CA HIS A 121 -12.43 5.37 -4.20
C HIS A 121 -12.71 6.80 -3.71
N LEU A 122 -14.01 7.14 -3.70
CA LEU A 122 -14.48 8.41 -3.15
C LEU A 122 -14.20 8.49 -1.64
N GLN A 123 -13.93 9.68 -1.15
CA GLN A 123 -13.68 9.95 0.27
C GLN A 123 -14.80 9.44 1.18
N SER A 124 -16.07 9.52 0.76
CA SER A 124 -17.20 9.01 1.52
C SER A 124 -17.13 7.51 1.79
N LYS A 125 -16.66 6.72 0.81
CA LYS A 125 -16.44 5.28 0.97
C LYS A 125 -15.27 4.97 1.90
N LEU A 126 -14.19 5.75 1.78
CA LEU A 126 -13.03 5.61 2.66
C LEU A 126 -13.40 5.93 4.11
N LEU A 127 -14.16 7.00 4.34
CA LEU A 127 -14.67 7.37 5.68
C LEU A 127 -15.57 6.29 6.27
N ALA A 128 -16.46 5.70 5.46
CA ALA A 128 -17.35 4.63 5.90
C ALA A 128 -16.57 3.38 6.36
N ALA A 129 -15.39 3.12 5.78
CA ALA A 129 -14.51 2.03 6.19
C ALA A 129 -13.75 2.33 7.50
N LYS A 130 -13.79 3.57 8.01
CA LYS A 130 -13.19 4.04 9.27
C LYS A 130 -11.67 3.79 9.34
N PRO A 131 -10.86 4.41 8.46
CA PRO A 131 -9.41 4.38 8.58
C PRO A 131 -8.94 5.12 9.84
N ASP A 132 -7.74 4.81 10.31
CA ASP A 132 -7.12 5.53 11.43
C ASP A 132 -6.77 6.97 11.03
N LEU A 133 -6.41 7.18 9.76
CA LEU A 133 -6.11 8.49 9.21
C LEU A 133 -6.58 8.59 7.75
N ILE A 134 -6.98 9.79 7.33
CA ILE A 134 -7.21 10.14 5.93
C ILE A 134 -6.28 11.28 5.55
N VAL A 135 -5.60 11.17 4.41
CA VAL A 135 -4.75 12.20 3.84
C VAL A 135 -5.16 12.51 2.40
N SER A 136 -4.98 13.74 1.98
CA SER A 136 -5.40 14.23 0.67
C SER A 136 -4.24 14.49 -0.30
N SER A 137 -3.01 14.38 0.16
CA SER A 137 -1.81 14.58 -0.65
C SER A 137 -0.65 13.66 -0.24
N THR A 138 0.32 13.54 -1.12
CA THR A 138 1.57 12.82 -0.83
C THR A 138 2.38 13.53 0.27
N GLU A 139 2.32 14.84 0.31
CA GLU A 139 2.99 15.65 1.35
C GLU A 139 2.42 15.36 2.73
N GLU A 140 1.10 15.33 2.88
CA GLU A 140 0.45 14.95 4.15
C GLU A 140 0.84 13.52 4.56
N LEU A 141 0.81 12.59 3.61
CA LEU A 141 1.23 11.22 3.85
C LEU A 141 2.68 11.15 4.33
N GLN A 142 3.59 11.90 3.69
CA GLN A 142 5.01 11.95 4.06
C GLN A 142 5.21 12.51 5.46
N ILE A 143 4.55 13.60 5.80
CA ILE A 143 4.63 14.23 7.13
C ILE A 143 4.20 13.23 8.20
N TYR A 144 3.08 12.54 7.98
CA TYR A 144 2.56 11.60 8.95
C TYR A 144 3.45 10.36 9.11
N LEU A 145 3.89 9.76 8.01
CA LEU A 145 4.78 8.60 8.07
C LEU A 145 6.12 8.93 8.73
N LYS A 146 6.67 10.11 8.51
CA LYS A 146 7.87 10.59 9.21
C LYS A 146 7.66 10.75 10.71
N SER A 147 6.48 11.12 11.14
CA SER A 147 6.17 11.25 12.58
C SER A 147 6.07 9.90 13.31
N MET A 148 6.00 8.80 12.57
CA MET A 148 5.92 7.44 13.12
C MET A 148 7.29 6.76 13.25
N ILE A 149 8.35 7.35 12.70
CA ILE A 149 9.73 6.89 12.72
C ILE A 149 10.47 7.56 13.88
#